data_85ae9d7cddfa5b62634ca073af5683f8
#
_entry.id   85ae9d7cddfa5b62634ca073af5683f8
#
_cell.length_a   1.000
_cell.length_b   1.000
_cell.length_c   1.000
_cell.angle_alpha   90.00
_cell.angle_beta   90.00
_cell.angle_gamma   90.00
#
_symmetry.space_group_name_H-M   'P 1'
#
loop_
_entity.id
_entity.type
_entity.pdbx_description
1 polymer ?
#
loop_
_entity_poly.entity_id
_entity_poly.type
_entity_poly.pdbx_seq_one_letter_code
_entity_poly.pdbx_strand_id
1 'polypeptide(L)'
;MAFLLCAWKGGLQTLLDELFEALTGQTGRVVTKSAVSQARRKLKASAFEALNDRLLASLDTHWPEPRWRGLRLVATDATTLRLPNNPENQAEFGVQTAPAGQPFIMARALGLYSTASKRMLKAILAGYEAAERALLVPLLPHLNP
;
A
#
# COMPACT_ATOMS: atom_id res chain seq x y z
N MET A 1 -9.14 8.66 5.55
CA MET A 1 -8.52 7.44 4.97
C MET A 1 -9.09 7.08 3.60
N ALA A 2 -10.42 7.03 3.40
CA ALA A 2 -11.03 6.68 2.10
C ALA A 2 -10.44 7.46 0.91
N PHE A 3 -10.24 8.77 1.04
CA PHE A 3 -9.64 9.61 0.00
C PHE A 3 -8.24 9.13 -0.47
N LEU A 4 -7.41 8.63 0.44
CA LEU A 4 -6.04 8.19 0.12
C LEU A 4 -5.99 6.85 -0.62
N LEU A 5 -7.09 6.10 -0.61
CA LEU A 5 -7.21 4.81 -1.30
C LEU A 5 -7.77 4.95 -2.72
N CYS A 6 -8.22 6.14 -3.09
CA CYS A 6 -8.75 6.39 -4.42
C CYS A 6 -7.64 6.85 -5.37
N ALA A 7 -7.52 6.18 -6.52
CA ALA A 7 -6.62 6.58 -7.60
C ALA A 7 -7.29 7.65 -8.47
N TRP A 8 -7.21 8.90 -8.06
CA TRP A 8 -7.89 10.00 -8.70
C TRP A 8 -6.99 10.71 -9.72
N LYS A 9 -7.62 11.24 -10.77
CA LYS A 9 -6.98 12.10 -11.76
C LYS A 9 -7.56 13.51 -11.59
N GLY A 10 -6.73 14.49 -11.20
CA GLY A 10 -7.18 15.89 -11.04
C GLY A 10 -6.45 16.64 -9.94
N GLY A 11 -6.82 17.89 -9.74
CA GLY A 11 -6.29 18.73 -8.67
C GLY A 11 -6.76 18.26 -7.29
N LEU A 12 -5.86 18.18 -6.32
CA LEU A 12 -6.17 17.70 -4.98
C LEU A 12 -7.38 18.40 -4.34
N GLN A 13 -7.52 19.72 -4.54
CA GLN A 13 -8.64 20.47 -3.96
C GLN A 13 -9.98 20.10 -4.62
N THR A 14 -10.02 20.01 -5.94
CA THR A 14 -11.23 19.62 -6.69
C THR A 14 -11.72 18.24 -6.23
N LEU A 15 -10.80 17.30 -6.13
CA LEU A 15 -11.12 15.93 -5.68
C LEU A 15 -11.64 15.87 -4.25
N LEU A 16 -11.13 16.74 -3.37
CA LEU A 16 -11.64 16.85 -2.02
C LEU A 16 -13.06 17.42 -2.00
N ASP A 17 -13.29 18.47 -2.77
CA ASP A 17 -14.61 19.12 -2.85
C ASP A 17 -15.65 18.11 -3.39
N GLU A 18 -15.33 17.36 -4.47
CA GLU A 18 -16.17 16.30 -5.03
C GLU A 18 -16.43 15.14 -4.02
N LEU A 19 -15.40 14.70 -3.30
CA LEU A 19 -15.55 13.65 -2.29
C LEU A 19 -16.47 14.08 -1.16
N PHE A 20 -16.29 15.30 -0.63
CA PHE A 20 -17.11 15.79 0.46
C PHE A 20 -18.54 16.05 0.01
N GLU A 21 -18.76 16.55 -1.19
CA GLU A 21 -20.09 16.66 -1.79
C GLU A 21 -20.77 15.30 -1.88
N ALA A 22 -20.07 14.28 -2.38
CA ALA A 22 -20.60 12.92 -2.48
C ALA A 22 -20.94 12.28 -1.13
N LEU A 23 -20.16 12.58 -0.07
CA LEU A 23 -20.36 12.01 1.26
C LEU A 23 -21.38 12.76 2.11
N THR A 24 -21.50 14.07 1.97
CA THR A 24 -22.30 14.92 2.86
C THR A 24 -23.46 15.61 2.18
N GLY A 25 -23.50 15.61 0.84
CA GLY A 25 -24.44 16.40 0.05
C GLY A 25 -24.21 17.92 0.10
N GLN A 26 -23.14 18.37 0.74
CA GLN A 26 -22.82 19.80 0.87
C GLN A 26 -21.91 20.24 -0.28
N THR A 27 -22.35 21.22 -1.03
CA THR A 27 -21.55 21.88 -2.06
C THR A 27 -20.69 22.96 -1.43
N GLY A 28 -19.42 23.03 -1.82
CA GLY A 28 -18.47 24.03 -1.38
C GLY A 28 -17.23 23.47 -0.69
N ARG A 29 -16.34 24.35 -0.31
CA ARG A 29 -15.06 23.98 0.28
C ARG A 29 -15.20 23.64 1.77
N VAL A 30 -15.37 22.36 2.09
CA VAL A 30 -15.45 21.88 3.48
C VAL A 30 -14.04 21.70 4.09
N VAL A 31 -13.08 21.22 3.29
CA VAL A 31 -11.71 20.93 3.74
C VAL A 31 -10.69 21.44 2.75
N THR A 32 -9.59 22.05 3.22
CA THR A 32 -8.51 22.52 2.37
C THR A 32 -7.49 21.42 2.09
N LYS A 33 -6.81 21.49 0.94
CA LYS A 33 -5.68 20.61 0.60
C LYS A 33 -4.57 20.62 1.67
N SER A 34 -4.35 21.77 2.32
CA SER A 34 -3.35 21.89 3.41
C SER A 34 -3.77 21.10 4.64
N ALA A 35 -5.03 21.18 5.05
CA ALA A 35 -5.56 20.41 6.18
C ALA A 35 -5.44 18.89 5.93
N VAL A 36 -5.74 18.43 4.71
CA VAL A 36 -5.56 17.02 4.34
C VAL A 36 -4.09 16.61 4.35
N SER A 37 -3.19 17.44 3.84
CA SER A 37 -1.75 17.17 3.87
C SER A 37 -1.21 17.06 5.30
N GLN A 38 -1.67 17.92 6.21
CA GLN A 38 -1.31 17.85 7.63
C GLN A 38 -1.91 16.62 8.31
N ALA A 39 -3.17 16.29 8.06
CA ALA A 39 -3.82 15.10 8.60
C ALA A 39 -3.15 13.82 8.11
N ARG A 40 -2.73 13.75 6.84
CA ARG A 40 -2.00 12.63 6.25
C ARG A 40 -0.70 12.32 7.00
N ARG A 41 0.04 13.34 7.46
CA ARG A 41 1.28 13.15 8.22
C ARG A 41 1.07 12.45 9.57
N LYS A 42 -0.16 12.48 10.10
CA LYS A 42 -0.51 11.84 11.37
C LYS A 42 -0.93 10.36 11.19
N LEU A 43 -1.15 9.90 9.95
CA LEU A 43 -1.53 8.53 9.69
C LEU A 43 -0.32 7.61 9.82
N LYS A 44 -0.45 6.59 10.64
CA LYS A 44 0.56 5.54 10.79
C LYS A 44 0.41 4.52 9.66
N ALA A 45 1.51 3.96 9.17
CA ALA A 45 1.50 2.88 8.16
C ALA A 45 0.68 1.68 8.63
N SER A 46 0.78 1.32 9.92
CA SER A 46 0.00 0.24 10.53
C SER A 46 -1.53 0.39 10.40
N ALA A 47 -2.04 1.61 10.19
CA ALA A 47 -3.48 1.81 9.96
C ALA A 47 -3.94 1.22 8.62
N PHE A 48 -3.07 1.24 7.61
CA PHE A 48 -3.38 0.64 6.30
C PHE A 48 -3.32 -0.89 6.38
N GLU A 49 -2.36 -1.44 7.12
CA GLU A 49 -2.28 -2.88 7.36
C GLU A 49 -3.52 -3.39 8.10
N ALA A 50 -3.90 -2.74 9.20
CA ALA A 50 -5.09 -3.09 9.96
C ALA A 50 -6.39 -2.97 9.13
N LEU A 51 -6.46 -1.99 8.23
CA LEU A 51 -7.59 -1.86 7.31
C LEU A 51 -7.64 -3.01 6.31
N ASN A 52 -6.50 -3.38 5.73
CA ASN A 52 -6.41 -4.51 4.80
C ASN A 52 -6.80 -5.82 5.50
N ASP A 53 -6.30 -6.08 6.70
CA ASP A 53 -6.61 -7.28 7.47
C ASP A 53 -8.12 -7.38 7.79
N ARG A 54 -8.75 -6.26 8.18
CA ARG A 54 -10.21 -6.19 8.40
C ARG A 54 -11.00 -6.41 7.11
N LEU A 55 -10.54 -5.82 6.01
CA LEU A 55 -11.17 -6.00 4.70
C LEU A 55 -11.13 -7.47 4.28
N LEU A 56 -9.97 -8.11 4.39
CA LEU A 56 -9.80 -9.52 4.06
C LEU A 56 -10.69 -10.41 4.91
N ALA A 57 -10.73 -10.22 6.22
CA ALA A 57 -11.59 -10.97 7.14
C ALA A 57 -13.08 -10.82 6.78
N SER A 58 -13.53 -9.60 6.47
CA SER A 58 -14.90 -9.34 6.01
C SER A 58 -15.20 -10.03 4.68
N LEU A 59 -14.26 -9.95 3.73
CA LEU A 59 -14.40 -10.59 2.42
C LEU A 59 -14.44 -12.11 2.53
N ASP A 60 -13.62 -12.71 3.36
CA ASP A 60 -13.59 -14.17 3.55
C ASP A 60 -14.91 -14.70 4.17
N THR A 61 -15.57 -13.89 4.99
CA THR A 61 -16.88 -14.22 5.57
C THR A 61 -18.02 -14.16 4.55
N HIS A 62 -18.05 -13.11 3.71
CA HIS A 62 -19.18 -12.85 2.82
C HIS A 62 -18.97 -13.40 1.39
N TRP A 63 -17.73 -13.50 0.96
CA TRP A 63 -17.33 -13.98 -0.36
C TRP A 63 -16.11 -14.90 -0.21
N PRO A 64 -16.33 -16.16 0.22
CA PRO A 64 -15.23 -17.12 0.39
C PRO A 64 -14.44 -17.29 -0.90
N GLU A 65 -13.14 -17.42 -0.74
CA GLU A 65 -12.23 -17.50 -1.86
C GLU A 65 -12.36 -18.84 -2.60
N PRO A 66 -12.42 -18.82 -3.95
CA PRO A 66 -12.38 -20.05 -4.74
C PRO A 66 -11.09 -20.83 -4.48
N ARG A 67 -11.21 -22.14 -4.29
CA ARG A 67 -10.07 -23.03 -4.04
C ARG A 67 -9.87 -23.97 -5.22
N TRP A 68 -8.62 -24.16 -5.58
CA TRP A 68 -8.25 -25.17 -6.57
C TRP A 68 -7.87 -26.48 -5.86
N ARG A 69 -8.68 -27.53 -6.04
CA ARG A 69 -8.49 -28.84 -5.33
C ARG A 69 -8.33 -28.68 -3.82
N GLY A 70 -9.07 -27.79 -3.19
CA GLY A 70 -8.99 -27.49 -1.77
C GLY A 70 -7.84 -26.56 -1.36
N LEU A 71 -6.96 -26.17 -2.30
CA LEU A 71 -5.80 -25.32 -2.03
C LEU A 71 -6.08 -23.86 -2.43
N ARG A 72 -5.53 -22.93 -1.67
CA ARG A 72 -5.47 -21.52 -2.00
C ARG A 72 -4.30 -21.27 -2.93
N LEU A 73 -4.56 -20.67 -4.10
CA LEU A 73 -3.50 -20.31 -5.04
C LEU A 73 -3.02 -18.89 -4.77
N VAL A 74 -1.78 -18.77 -4.35
CA VAL A 74 -1.14 -17.48 -4.05
C VAL A 74 0.05 -17.28 -4.97
N ALA A 75 0.10 -16.13 -5.61
CA ALA A 75 1.26 -15.64 -6.32
C ALA A 75 2.06 -14.69 -5.42
N THR A 76 3.36 -14.68 -5.60
CA THR A 76 4.26 -13.70 -5.00
C THR A 76 5.13 -13.09 -6.09
N ASP A 77 5.30 -11.80 -6.02
CA ASP A 77 6.18 -11.08 -6.93
C ASP A 77 6.79 -9.87 -6.21
N ALA A 78 7.97 -9.47 -6.66
CA ALA A 78 8.66 -8.32 -6.12
C ALA A 78 8.84 -7.23 -7.18
N THR A 79 8.73 -5.99 -6.75
CA THR A 79 9.02 -4.82 -7.56
C THR A 79 9.93 -3.86 -6.82
N THR A 80 10.56 -2.96 -7.56
CA THR A 80 11.37 -1.89 -6.97
C THR A 80 10.63 -0.57 -7.03
N LEU A 81 10.71 0.19 -5.94
CA LEU A 81 10.10 1.49 -5.80
C LEU A 81 11.20 2.55 -5.60
N ARG A 82 11.17 3.61 -6.40
CA ARG A 82 12.00 4.77 -6.14
C ARG A 82 11.34 5.65 -5.08
N LEU A 83 12.07 5.91 -4.01
CA LEU A 83 11.58 6.68 -2.88
C LEU A 83 12.11 8.12 -2.90
N PRO A 84 11.41 9.07 -2.26
CA PRO A 84 11.93 10.42 -2.04
C PRO A 84 13.28 10.36 -1.29
N ASN A 85 14.21 11.21 -1.71
CA ASN A 85 15.51 11.32 -1.07
C ASN A 85 15.39 12.24 0.15
N ASN A 86 15.18 11.64 1.34
CA ASN A 86 15.11 12.29 2.63
C ASN A 86 15.86 11.45 3.69
N PRO A 87 16.25 12.04 4.83
CA PRO A 87 17.04 11.35 5.85
C PRO A 87 16.38 10.08 6.40
N GLU A 88 15.06 10.06 6.56
CA GLU A 88 14.32 8.92 7.08
C GLU A 88 14.41 7.73 6.12
N ASN A 89 14.17 7.97 4.82
CA ASN A 89 14.27 6.92 3.82
C ASN A 89 15.72 6.45 3.60
N GLN A 90 16.71 7.36 3.73
CA GLN A 90 18.12 6.97 3.68
C GLN A 90 18.49 6.02 4.80
N ALA A 91 18.05 6.30 6.03
CA ALA A 91 18.32 5.48 7.20
C ALA A 91 17.65 4.09 7.10
N GLU A 92 16.41 4.03 6.58
CA GLU A 92 15.62 2.80 6.52
C GLU A 92 16.01 1.90 5.33
N PHE A 93 16.21 2.47 4.13
CA PHE A 93 16.35 1.72 2.89
C PHE A 93 17.76 1.77 2.28
N GLY A 94 18.65 2.59 2.85
CA GLY A 94 19.98 2.82 2.30
C GLY A 94 19.99 3.74 1.06
N VAL A 95 21.19 4.10 0.63
CA VAL A 95 21.42 4.97 -0.54
C VAL A 95 22.12 4.17 -1.63
N GLN A 96 21.57 4.21 -2.84
CA GLN A 96 22.19 3.68 -4.02
C GLN A 96 22.86 4.82 -4.80
N THR A 97 23.99 4.54 -5.44
CA THR A 97 24.72 5.50 -6.26
C THR A 97 24.81 4.98 -7.68
N ALA A 98 24.28 5.71 -8.64
CA ALA A 98 24.48 5.40 -10.04
C ALA A 98 25.93 5.73 -10.47
N PRO A 99 26.53 5.00 -11.43
CA PRO A 99 27.93 5.22 -11.86
C PRO A 99 28.27 6.65 -12.28
N ALA A 100 27.29 7.43 -12.71
CA ALA A 100 27.47 8.83 -13.16
C ALA A 100 26.38 9.76 -12.63
N GLY A 101 25.70 9.39 -11.54
CA GLY A 101 24.45 10.07 -11.14
C GLY A 101 24.40 10.52 -9.70
N GLN A 102 23.35 11.24 -9.43
CA GLN A 102 22.96 11.65 -8.09
C GLN A 102 22.56 10.43 -7.24
N PRO A 103 22.83 10.45 -5.91
CA PRO A 103 22.37 9.40 -5.03
C PRO A 103 20.83 9.33 -5.03
N PHE A 104 20.30 8.12 -5.01
CA PHE A 104 18.87 7.87 -4.99
C PHE A 104 18.55 6.74 -4.02
N ILE A 105 17.28 6.65 -3.64
CA ILE A 105 16.80 5.64 -2.71
C ILE A 105 15.83 4.72 -3.42
N MET A 106 16.06 3.42 -3.31
CA MET A 106 15.15 2.39 -3.79
C MET A 106 14.78 1.45 -2.65
N ALA A 107 13.53 1.05 -2.64
CA ALA A 107 13.04 -0.04 -1.81
C ALA A 107 12.60 -1.20 -2.69
N ARG A 108 12.70 -2.42 -2.17
CA ARG A 108 12.08 -3.60 -2.75
C ARG A 108 10.77 -3.87 -2.03
N ALA A 109 9.69 -3.95 -2.80
CA ALA A 109 8.38 -4.33 -2.32
C ALA A 109 8.08 -5.75 -2.78
N LEU A 110 7.69 -6.64 -1.88
CA LEU A 110 7.22 -7.98 -2.20
C LEU A 110 5.78 -8.12 -1.72
N GLY A 111 4.91 -8.62 -2.60
CA GLY A 111 3.50 -8.82 -2.34
C GLY A 111 3.08 -10.29 -2.40
N LEU A 112 2.12 -10.66 -1.55
CA LEU A 112 1.35 -11.89 -1.67
C LEU A 112 -0.01 -11.57 -2.26
N TYR A 113 -0.37 -12.24 -3.33
CA TYR A 113 -1.57 -11.99 -4.10
C TYR A 113 -2.35 -13.28 -4.34
N SER A 114 -3.62 -13.29 -3.95
CA SER A 114 -4.51 -14.38 -4.30
C SER A 114 -4.90 -14.28 -5.78
N THR A 115 -4.57 -15.30 -6.56
CA THR A 115 -4.87 -15.34 -8.00
C THR A 115 -6.35 -15.57 -8.29
N ALA A 116 -7.02 -16.30 -7.42
CA ALA A 116 -8.44 -16.66 -7.57
C ALA A 116 -9.37 -15.49 -7.23
N SER A 117 -9.14 -14.83 -6.09
CA SER A 117 -9.97 -13.72 -5.63
C SER A 117 -9.46 -12.35 -6.07
N LYS A 118 -8.26 -12.28 -6.67
CA LYS A 118 -7.57 -11.04 -7.08
C LYS A 118 -7.37 -10.04 -5.92
N ARG A 119 -7.07 -10.58 -4.73
CA ARG A 119 -6.88 -9.80 -3.51
C ARG A 119 -5.40 -9.73 -3.14
N MET A 120 -4.93 -8.55 -2.75
CA MET A 120 -3.63 -8.40 -2.09
C MET A 120 -3.76 -8.87 -0.65
N LEU A 121 -3.04 -9.92 -0.28
CA LEU A 121 -3.10 -10.53 1.05
C LEU A 121 -2.20 -9.78 2.02
N LYS A 122 -0.94 -9.60 1.65
CA LYS A 122 0.06 -8.90 2.45
C LYS A 122 1.14 -8.33 1.54
N ALA A 123 1.85 -7.31 2.01
CA ALA A 123 3.03 -6.80 1.35
C ALA A 123 4.09 -6.43 2.39
N ILE A 124 5.35 -6.44 1.98
CA ILE A 124 6.49 -6.02 2.79
C ILE A 124 7.40 -5.12 1.96
N LEU A 125 8.01 -4.14 2.62
CA LEU A 125 9.04 -3.26 2.06
C LEU A 125 10.37 -3.51 2.76
N ALA A 126 11.45 -3.50 2.00
CA ALA A 126 12.81 -3.59 2.53
C ALA A 126 13.80 -2.82 1.65
N GLY A 127 15.04 -2.73 2.08
CA GLY A 127 16.11 -2.15 1.27
C GLY A 127 16.26 -2.88 -0.07
N TYR A 128 16.74 -2.18 -1.09
CA TYR A 128 16.87 -2.68 -2.46
C TYR A 128 17.64 -4.00 -2.57
N GLU A 129 18.68 -4.17 -1.75
CA GLU A 129 19.55 -5.36 -1.74
C GLU A 129 18.91 -6.60 -1.08
N ALA A 130 17.75 -6.45 -0.45
CA ALA A 130 17.09 -7.59 0.23
C ALA A 130 16.70 -8.67 -0.78
N ALA A 131 17.06 -9.93 -0.49
CA ALA A 131 16.71 -11.06 -1.33
C ALA A 131 15.21 -11.36 -1.23
N GLU A 132 14.54 -11.60 -2.35
CA GLU A 132 13.10 -11.86 -2.40
C GLU A 132 12.68 -13.06 -1.54
N ARG A 133 13.50 -14.12 -1.50
CA ARG A 133 13.24 -15.28 -0.63
C ARG A 133 13.26 -14.92 0.85
N ALA A 134 14.17 -14.02 1.26
CA ALA A 134 14.24 -13.56 2.64
C ALA A 134 13.01 -12.71 3.01
N LEU A 135 12.46 -11.96 2.06
CA LEU A 135 11.22 -11.20 2.25
C LEU A 135 9.97 -12.07 2.26
N LEU A 136 9.98 -13.20 1.56
CA LEU A 136 8.85 -14.12 1.51
C LEU A 136 8.65 -14.86 2.84
N VAL A 137 9.72 -15.31 3.48
CA VAL A 137 9.66 -16.14 4.70
C VAL A 137 8.77 -15.54 5.80
N PRO A 138 8.92 -14.26 6.20
CA PRO A 138 8.06 -13.65 7.22
C PRO A 138 6.60 -13.49 6.79
N LEU A 139 6.29 -13.59 5.51
CA LEU A 139 4.92 -13.50 5.00
C LEU A 139 4.19 -14.85 4.98
N LEU A 140 4.90 -15.98 5.01
CA LEU A 140 4.30 -17.31 4.96
C LEU A 140 3.26 -17.58 6.08
N PRO A 141 3.45 -17.14 7.33
CA PRO A 141 2.44 -17.33 8.38
C PRO A 141 1.09 -16.64 8.10
N HIS A 142 1.06 -15.65 7.20
CA HIS A 142 -0.19 -15.00 6.79
C HIS A 142 -0.95 -15.76 5.69
N LEU A 143 -0.39 -16.86 5.21
CA LEU A 143 -1.05 -17.79 4.29
C LEU A 143 -1.78 -18.85 5.11
N ASN A 144 -2.91 -18.46 5.72
CA ASN A 144 -3.77 -19.46 6.35
C ASN A 144 -4.31 -20.44 5.30
N PRO A 145 -4.28 -21.77 5.58
CA PRO A 145 -4.77 -22.80 4.67
C PRO A 145 -6.27 -22.73 4.41
#